data_3acf760bca5e48b30e2bb74cd0c582b5
#
_entry.id   3acf760bca5e48b30e2bb74cd0c582b5
#
_cell.length_a   1.000
_cell.length_b   1.000
_cell.length_c   1.000
_cell.angle_alpha   90.00
_cell.angle_beta   90.00
_cell.angle_gamma   90.00
#
_symmetry.space_group_name_H-M   'P 1'
#
loop_
_entity.id
_entity.type
_entity.pdbx_description
1 polymer ?
#
loop_
_entity_poly.entity_id
_entity_poly.type
_entity_poly.pdbx_seq_one_letter_code
_entity_poly.pdbx_strand_id
1 'polypeptide(L)' 'MLKIAERIKDLRASGNLTQKQIAEAIGVSPVSVQRFEYGTVRPSIDTLIALADFFNVSIDYLVGRTDKQ' A
#
# COMPACT_ATOMS: atom_id res chain seq x y z
N MET A 1 6.17 -7.33 13.52
CA MET A 1 5.03 -6.42 13.42
C MET A 1 4.87 -5.97 11.97
N LEU A 2 3.64 -5.90 11.48
CA LEU A 2 3.40 -5.50 10.10
C LEU A 2 3.51 -3.98 9.96
N LYS A 3 4.13 -3.54 8.86
CA LYS A 3 4.32 -2.12 8.57
C LYS A 3 3.53 -1.66 7.35
N ILE A 4 2.44 -2.35 7.02
CA ILE A 4 1.69 -2.10 5.78
C ILE A 4 1.25 -0.64 5.69
N ALA A 5 0.64 -0.12 6.74
CA ALA A 5 0.13 1.27 6.74
C ALA A 5 1.24 2.28 6.48
N GLU A 6 2.37 2.15 7.19
CA GLU A 6 3.52 3.04 7.02
C GLU A 6 4.10 2.95 5.63
N ARG A 7 4.26 1.73 5.11
CA ARG A 7 4.87 1.51 3.79
C ARG A 7 4.02 2.09 2.67
N ILE A 8 2.69 1.88 2.72
CA ILE A 8 1.78 2.47 1.72
C ILE A 8 1.88 3.99 1.76
N LYS A 9 1.84 4.56 2.96
CA LYS A 9 1.91 6.02 3.13
C LYS A 9 3.22 6.57 2.59
N ASP A 10 4.34 5.93 2.91
CA ASP A 10 5.66 6.37 2.47
C ASP A 10 5.80 6.26 0.96
N LEU A 11 5.33 5.16 0.37
CA LEU A 11 5.39 4.97 -1.08
C LEU A 11 4.51 5.98 -1.81
N ARG A 12 3.33 6.26 -1.27
CA ARG A 12 2.45 7.27 -1.86
C ARG A 12 3.09 8.64 -1.82
N ALA A 13 3.65 9.03 -0.68
CA ALA A 13 4.30 10.34 -0.54
C ALA A 13 5.52 10.46 -1.45
N SER A 14 6.35 9.42 -1.52
CA SER A 14 7.53 9.40 -2.39
C SER A 14 7.17 9.50 -3.86
N GLY A 15 6.05 8.90 -4.27
CA GLY A 15 5.57 8.97 -5.65
C GLY A 15 4.75 10.21 -5.95
N ASN A 16 4.51 11.06 -4.95
CA ASN A 16 3.67 12.25 -5.09
C ASN A 16 2.27 11.92 -5.62
N LEU A 17 1.70 10.83 -5.10
CA LEU A 17 0.41 10.31 -5.53
C LEU A 17 -0.68 10.66 -4.53
N THR A 18 -1.93 10.70 -5.02
CA THR A 18 -3.11 10.83 -4.17
C THR A 18 -3.65 9.45 -3.82
N GLN A 19 -4.43 9.37 -2.74
CA GLN A 19 -5.13 8.13 -2.39
C GLN A 19 -6.06 7.69 -3.52
N LYS A 20 -6.70 8.65 -4.21
CA LYS A 20 -7.57 8.37 -5.34
C LYS A 20 -6.83 7.71 -6.49
N GLN A 21 -5.62 8.20 -6.80
CA GLN A 21 -4.81 7.62 -7.87
C GLN A 21 -4.43 6.17 -7.58
N ILE A 22 -4.04 5.89 -6.33
CA ILE A 22 -3.72 4.52 -5.92
C ILE A 22 -4.96 3.64 -5.99
N ALA A 23 -6.08 4.14 -5.47
CA ALA A 23 -7.35 3.39 -5.47
C ALA A 23 -7.76 2.98 -6.88
N GLU A 24 -7.69 3.90 -7.84
CA GLU A 24 -8.01 3.62 -9.23
C GLU A 24 -7.07 2.57 -9.83
N ALA A 25 -5.77 2.66 -9.50
CA ALA A 25 -4.77 1.74 -10.04
C ALA A 25 -4.95 0.30 -9.54
N ILE A 26 -5.35 0.12 -8.28
CA ILE A 26 -5.47 -1.22 -7.68
C ILE A 26 -6.91 -1.73 -7.58
N GLY A 27 -7.89 -0.93 -8.05
CA GLY A 27 -9.28 -1.38 -8.13
C GLY A 27 -10.05 -1.37 -6.82
N VAL A 28 -9.75 -0.44 -5.93
CA VAL A 28 -10.48 -0.26 -4.67
C VAL A 28 -10.98 1.18 -4.56
N SER A 29 -11.78 1.46 -3.51
CA SER A 29 -12.24 2.83 -3.27
C SER A 29 -11.15 3.66 -2.59
N PRO A 30 -11.16 5.01 -2.76
CA PRO A 30 -10.24 5.88 -2.01
C PRO A 30 -10.36 5.72 -0.49
N VAL A 31 -11.57 5.46 0.00
CA VAL A 31 -11.78 5.22 1.44
C VAL A 31 -11.01 3.97 1.90
N SER A 32 -10.96 2.93 1.06
CA SER A 32 -10.19 1.74 1.38
C SER A 32 -8.68 2.06 1.54
N VAL A 33 -8.13 2.85 0.61
CA VAL A 33 -6.72 3.27 0.70
C VAL A 33 -6.49 4.06 1.99
N GLN A 34 -7.40 4.97 2.32
CA GLN A 34 -7.31 5.74 3.56
C GLN A 34 -7.27 4.84 4.79
N ARG A 35 -8.12 3.82 4.83
CA ARG A 35 -8.17 2.87 5.94
C ARG A 35 -6.90 2.03 6.03
N PHE A 36 -6.33 1.66 4.88
CA PHE A 36 -5.04 0.95 4.86
C PHE A 36 -3.95 1.82 5.48
N GLU A 37 -3.92 3.12 5.15
CA GLU A 37 -2.91 4.05 5.67
C GLU A 37 -3.11 4.35 7.14
N TYR A 38 -4.34 4.31 7.64
CA TYR A 38 -4.61 4.47 9.07
C TYR A 38 -4.36 3.19 9.87
N GLY A 39 -4.25 2.05 9.20
CA GLY A 39 -4.06 0.77 9.86
C GLY A 39 -5.34 0.19 10.46
N THR A 40 -6.50 0.74 10.13
CA THR A 40 -7.79 0.24 10.66
C THR A 40 -8.26 -0.99 9.91
N VAL A 41 -7.83 -1.17 8.66
CA VAL A 41 -8.15 -2.34 7.83
C VAL A 41 -6.86 -2.79 7.14
N ARG A 42 -6.63 -4.08 7.07
CA ARG A 42 -5.51 -4.64 6.32
C ARG A 42 -5.98 -5.02 4.92
N PRO A 43 -5.16 -4.73 3.88
CA PRO A 43 -5.48 -5.20 2.53
C PRO A 43 -5.54 -6.72 2.47
N SER A 44 -6.40 -7.25 1.62
CA SER A 44 -6.40 -8.68 1.30
C SER A 44 -5.09 -9.06 0.61
N ILE A 45 -4.83 -10.36 0.49
CA ILE A 45 -3.64 -10.83 -0.23
C ILE A 45 -3.64 -10.31 -1.66
N ASP A 46 -4.78 -10.37 -2.35
CA ASP A 46 -4.88 -9.88 -3.73
C ASP A 46 -4.56 -8.40 -3.81
N THR A 47 -5.05 -7.60 -2.87
CA THR A 47 -4.79 -6.16 -2.83
C THR A 47 -3.32 -5.88 -2.50
N LEU A 48 -2.71 -6.67 -1.62
CA LEU A 48 -1.28 -6.54 -1.33
C LEU A 48 -0.42 -6.79 -2.57
N ILE A 49 -0.77 -7.81 -3.34
CA ILE A 49 -0.08 -8.12 -4.59
C ILE A 49 -0.21 -6.95 -5.57
N ALA A 50 -1.43 -6.41 -5.71
CA ALA A 50 -1.67 -5.27 -6.59
C ALA A 50 -0.88 -4.03 -6.15
N LEU A 51 -0.80 -3.77 -4.85
CA LEU A 51 -0.01 -2.65 -4.30
C LEU A 51 1.48 -2.85 -4.57
N ALA A 52 2.00 -4.05 -4.33
CA ALA A 52 3.41 -4.37 -4.56
C ALA A 52 3.76 -4.19 -6.04
N ASP A 53 2.90 -4.67 -6.94
CA ASP A 53 3.10 -4.53 -8.37
C ASP A 53 3.05 -3.07 -8.81
N PHE A 54 2.07 -2.32 -8.30
CA PHE A 54 1.90 -0.91 -8.64
C PHE A 54 3.11 -0.07 -8.22
N PHE A 55 3.61 -0.30 -7.01
CA PHE A 55 4.77 0.43 -6.50
C PHE A 55 6.10 -0.19 -6.90
N ASN A 56 6.07 -1.34 -7.56
CA ASN A 56 7.28 -2.06 -7.97
C ASN A 56 8.18 -2.40 -6.78
N VAL A 57 7.58 -2.91 -5.73
CA VAL A 57 8.28 -3.37 -4.52
C VAL A 57 7.87 -4.80 -4.21
N SER A 58 8.62 -5.46 -3.33
CA SER A 58 8.28 -6.82 -2.90
C SER A 58 7.17 -6.79 -1.85
N ILE A 59 6.44 -7.90 -1.73
CA ILE A 59 5.49 -8.10 -0.63
C ILE A 59 6.22 -8.05 0.71
N ASP A 60 7.42 -8.63 0.79
CA ASP A 60 8.24 -8.60 2.01
C ASP A 60 8.51 -7.17 2.47
N TYR A 61 8.84 -6.27 1.52
CA TYR A 61 9.02 -4.86 1.85
C TYR A 61 7.71 -4.26 2.36
N LEU A 62 6.62 -4.52 1.64
CA LEU A 62 5.33 -3.90 1.93
C LEU A 62 4.82 -4.27 3.33
N VAL A 63 5.05 -5.50 3.77
CA VAL A 63 4.61 -5.94 5.10
C VAL A 63 5.66 -5.67 6.19
N GLY A 64 6.85 -5.21 5.82
CA GLY A 64 7.87 -4.83 6.78
C GLY A 64 8.84 -5.94 7.16
N ARG A 65 8.92 -7.03 6.39
CA ARG A 65 9.87 -8.12 6.66
C ARG A 65 11.28 -7.76 6.21
N THR A 66 11.41 -6.79 5.31
CA THR A 66 12.70 -6.30 4.84
C THR A 66 12.60 -4.80 4.60
N ASP A 67 13.74 -4.11 4.63
CA ASP A 67 13.83 -2.70 4.26
C ASP A 67 14.23 -2.50 2.81
N LYS A 68 14.45 -3.58 2.08
CA LYS A 68 14.80 -3.53 0.65
C LYS A 68 13.54 -3.61 -0.20
N GLN A 69 13.36 -2.64 -1.04
CA GLN A 69 12.22 -2.61 -1.95
C GLN A 69 12.35 -3.68 -3.05
#